data_5b760ec26a49f2874421c020f3664d1f
#
_entry.id   5b760ec26a49f2874421c020f3664d1f
#
_cell.length_a   1.000
_cell.length_b   1.000
_cell.length_c   1.000
_cell.angle_alpha   90.00
_cell.angle_beta   90.00
_cell.angle_gamma   90.00
#
_symmetry.space_group_name_H-M   'P 1'
#
loop_
_entity.id
_entity.type
_entity.pdbx_description
1 polymer ?
#
loop_
_entity_poly.entity_id
_entity_poly.type
_entity_poly.pdbx_seq_one_letter_code
_entity_poly.pdbx_strand_id
1 'polypeptide(L)'
;MSAYLSPSFIMPKRVYPLARTDREKFLKKMMARINLMPKSARTGVAYSISKHFVIWFAKTDAARFGAKGVRCLSVTPGNFDTPMGQLESAEAQTFTAHSALKRNGRPEEIAALYALLLDERLGYLTGTDIVMDGGVIASGVSGLSR
;
A
#
# COMPACT_ATOMS: atom_id res chain seq x y z
N MET A 1 -9.02 2.07 -1.73
CA MET A 1 -8.46 1.31 -2.89
C MET A 1 -7.00 0.98 -2.60
N SER A 2 -6.62 -0.29 -2.59
CA SER A 2 -5.25 -0.73 -2.28
C SER A 2 -4.28 -0.31 -3.40
N ALA A 3 -3.02 -0.03 -3.05
CA ALA A 3 -1.95 0.24 -4.01
C ALA A 3 -1.75 -0.92 -5.01
N TYR A 4 -2.05 -2.14 -4.60
CA TYR A 4 -1.99 -3.33 -5.45
C TYR A 4 -3.14 -3.44 -6.46
N LEU A 5 -4.25 -2.74 -6.22
CA LEU A 5 -5.42 -2.76 -7.09
C LEU A 5 -5.35 -1.75 -8.25
N SER A 6 -4.28 -0.96 -8.30
CA SER A 6 -4.10 0.03 -9.37
C SER A 6 -3.28 -0.53 -10.52
N PRO A 7 -3.65 -0.22 -11.77
CA PRO A 7 -2.91 -0.67 -12.94
C PRO A 7 -1.43 -0.27 -12.87
N SER A 8 -0.52 -1.19 -13.18
CA SER A 8 0.93 -0.98 -13.07
C SER A 8 1.46 0.18 -13.93
N PHE A 9 0.77 0.52 -15.04
CA PHE A 9 1.15 1.64 -15.90
C PHE A 9 0.97 3.01 -15.23
N ILE A 10 0.09 3.11 -14.20
CA ILE A 10 -0.11 4.34 -13.42
C ILE A 10 1.05 4.57 -12.46
N MET A 11 1.75 3.49 -12.05
CA MET A 11 2.77 3.55 -11.01
C MET A 11 4.12 4.06 -11.55
N PRO A 12 4.54 5.27 -11.19
CA PRO A 12 5.73 5.90 -11.76
C PRO A 12 7.03 5.46 -11.06
N LYS A 13 7.28 4.16 -10.97
CA LYS A 13 8.44 3.58 -10.24
C LYS A 13 9.78 4.22 -10.62
N ARG A 14 9.96 4.60 -11.91
CA ARG A 14 11.19 5.26 -12.39
C ARG A 14 11.36 6.69 -11.89
N VAL A 15 10.30 7.31 -11.38
CA VAL A 15 10.29 8.68 -10.85
C VAL A 15 10.51 8.71 -9.35
N TYR A 16 10.18 7.64 -8.64
CA TYR A 16 10.29 7.56 -7.19
C TYR A 16 11.69 7.88 -6.63
N PRO A 17 12.81 7.47 -7.25
CA PRO A 17 14.14 7.84 -6.76
C PRO A 17 14.37 9.35 -6.65
N LEU A 18 13.68 10.17 -7.46
CA LEU A 18 13.77 11.63 -7.37
C LEU A 18 13.32 12.19 -6.02
N ALA A 19 12.47 11.47 -5.29
CA ALA A 19 12.05 11.88 -3.95
C ALA A 19 13.23 12.08 -2.97
N ARG A 20 14.37 11.41 -3.25
CA ARG A 20 15.60 11.49 -2.45
C ARG A 20 16.59 12.54 -2.94
N THR A 21 16.57 12.86 -4.23
CA THR A 21 17.60 13.67 -4.90
C THR A 21 17.09 15.04 -5.36
N ASP A 22 15.81 15.13 -5.70
CA ASP A 22 15.19 16.35 -6.24
C ASP A 22 13.69 16.33 -5.97
N ARG A 23 13.30 16.84 -4.80
CA ARG A 23 11.92 16.84 -4.33
C ARG A 23 10.99 17.64 -5.26
N GLU A 24 11.44 18.77 -5.78
CA GLU A 24 10.60 19.62 -6.63
C GLU A 24 10.29 18.93 -7.95
N LYS A 25 11.31 18.36 -8.58
CA LYS A 25 11.17 17.58 -9.81
C LYS A 25 10.31 16.33 -9.59
N PHE A 26 10.45 15.67 -8.43
CA PHE A 26 9.58 14.57 -8.03
C PHE A 26 8.12 15.00 -8.02
N LEU A 27 7.78 16.04 -7.26
CA LEU A 27 6.41 16.54 -7.14
C LEU A 27 5.86 16.99 -8.49
N LYS A 28 6.64 17.73 -9.28
CA LYS A 28 6.24 18.17 -10.63
C LYS A 28 5.87 16.99 -11.52
N LYS A 29 6.67 15.92 -11.52
CA LYS A 29 6.39 14.72 -12.33
C LYS A 29 5.18 13.94 -11.81
N MET A 30 4.97 13.87 -10.48
CA MET A 30 3.77 13.25 -9.90
C MET A 30 2.51 14.02 -10.29
N MET A 31 2.51 15.34 -10.11
CA MET A 31 1.37 16.19 -10.45
C MET A 31 1.04 16.16 -11.94
N ALA A 32 2.05 16.19 -12.82
CA ALA A 32 1.85 16.06 -14.26
C ALA A 32 1.11 14.75 -14.60
N ARG A 33 1.51 13.63 -13.97
CA ARG A 33 0.88 12.33 -14.20
C ARG A 33 -0.56 12.27 -13.70
N ILE A 34 -0.82 12.82 -12.51
CA ILE A 34 -2.17 12.89 -11.94
C ILE A 34 -3.07 13.77 -12.81
N ASN A 35 -2.55 14.89 -13.31
CA ASN A 35 -3.30 15.84 -14.14
C ASN A 35 -3.66 15.28 -15.53
N LEU A 36 -2.96 14.26 -16.03
CA LEU A 36 -3.34 13.54 -17.25
C LEU A 36 -4.62 12.70 -17.07
N MET A 37 -5.01 12.42 -15.82
CA MET A 37 -6.23 11.66 -15.55
C MET A 37 -7.47 12.54 -15.56
N PRO A 38 -8.67 11.98 -15.90
CA PRO A 38 -9.94 12.67 -15.73
C PRO A 38 -10.08 13.21 -14.29
N LYS A 39 -10.72 14.36 -14.13
CA LYS A 39 -10.86 15.02 -12.81
C LYS A 39 -11.43 14.07 -11.74
N SER A 40 -12.43 13.27 -12.09
CA SER A 40 -13.07 12.28 -11.20
C SER A 40 -12.11 11.20 -10.69
N ALA A 41 -11.08 10.85 -11.45
CA ALA A 41 -10.13 9.80 -11.10
C ALA A 41 -8.88 10.31 -10.35
N ARG A 42 -8.62 11.63 -10.34
CA ARG A 42 -7.36 12.20 -9.83
C ARG A 42 -7.09 11.86 -8.38
N THR A 43 -8.10 11.98 -7.53
CA THR A 43 -7.96 11.69 -6.09
C THR A 43 -7.59 10.23 -5.85
N GLY A 44 -8.29 9.29 -6.50
CA GLY A 44 -8.01 7.86 -6.38
C GLY A 44 -6.61 7.50 -6.91
N VAL A 45 -6.21 8.09 -8.04
CA VAL A 45 -4.87 7.88 -8.61
C VAL A 45 -3.78 8.45 -7.70
N ALA A 46 -3.96 9.66 -7.16
CA ALA A 46 -3.02 10.27 -6.23
C ALA A 46 -2.84 9.41 -4.98
N TYR A 47 -3.95 8.95 -4.40
CA TYR A 47 -3.95 8.03 -3.28
C TYR A 47 -3.17 6.73 -3.60
N SER A 48 -3.50 6.09 -4.71
CA SER A 48 -2.84 4.84 -5.14
C SER A 48 -1.34 5.01 -5.35
N ILE A 49 -0.91 6.10 -6.00
CA ILE A 49 0.51 6.43 -6.17
C ILE A 49 1.19 6.62 -4.81
N SER A 50 0.57 7.35 -3.88
CA SER A 50 1.13 7.60 -2.55
C SER A 50 1.33 6.31 -1.76
N LYS A 51 0.35 5.40 -1.79
CA LYS A 51 0.45 4.10 -1.10
C LYS A 51 1.48 3.18 -1.74
N HIS A 52 1.52 3.14 -3.07
CA HIS A 52 2.55 2.39 -3.78
C HIS A 52 3.96 2.95 -3.52
N PHE A 53 4.10 4.27 -3.36
CA PHE A 53 5.37 4.87 -2.98
C PHE A 53 5.85 4.39 -1.60
N VAL A 54 4.95 4.24 -0.61
CA VAL A 54 5.31 3.71 0.72
C VAL A 54 5.88 2.29 0.60
N ILE A 55 5.23 1.42 -0.19
CA ILE A 55 5.71 0.05 -0.43
C ILE A 55 7.09 0.07 -1.12
N TRP A 56 7.24 0.89 -2.15
CA TRP A 56 8.51 1.06 -2.84
C TRP A 56 9.60 1.56 -1.89
N PHE A 57 9.28 2.55 -1.05
CA PHE A 57 10.20 3.11 -0.07
C PHE A 57 10.69 2.04 0.92
N ALA A 58 9.77 1.29 1.53
CA ALA A 58 10.14 0.24 2.47
C ALA A 58 11.11 -0.78 1.84
N LYS A 59 10.84 -1.19 0.58
CA LYS A 59 11.68 -2.17 -0.12
C LYS A 59 13.04 -1.62 -0.52
N THR A 60 13.14 -0.37 -0.92
CA THR A 60 14.37 0.19 -1.52
C THR A 60 15.25 0.94 -0.52
N ASP A 61 14.69 1.37 0.61
CA ASP A 61 15.43 2.05 1.68
C ASP A 61 15.88 1.11 2.82
N ALA A 62 15.47 -0.16 2.78
CA ALA A 62 15.82 -1.13 3.83
C ALA A 62 17.33 -1.23 4.05
N ALA A 63 18.14 -1.23 3.01
CA ALA A 63 19.59 -1.28 3.15
C ALA A 63 20.15 -0.03 3.87
N ARG A 64 19.61 1.15 3.54
CA ARG A 64 20.02 2.41 4.18
C ARG A 64 19.67 2.47 5.67
N PHE A 65 18.49 1.98 6.03
CA PHE A 65 18.04 1.88 7.41
C PHE A 65 18.77 0.75 8.15
N GLY A 66 18.97 -0.40 7.49
CA GLY A 66 19.66 -1.55 8.05
C GLY A 66 21.11 -1.25 8.43
N ALA A 67 21.82 -0.40 7.67
CA ALA A 67 23.15 0.08 8.04
C ALA A 67 23.18 0.84 9.38
N LYS A 68 22.01 1.24 9.91
CA LYS A 68 21.84 1.91 11.21
C LYS A 68 21.14 1.01 12.23
N GLY A 69 21.03 -0.28 11.98
CA GLY A 69 20.33 -1.22 12.86
C GLY A 69 18.81 -1.07 12.87
N VAL A 70 18.21 -0.39 11.86
CA VAL A 70 16.77 -0.13 11.81
C VAL A 70 16.12 -0.98 10.72
N ARG A 71 15.04 -1.66 11.06
CA ARG A 71 14.20 -2.38 10.10
C ARG A 71 13.24 -1.43 9.40
N CYS A 72 13.00 -1.65 8.11
CA CYS A 72 12.06 -0.87 7.30
C CYS A 72 11.07 -1.82 6.62
N LEU A 73 9.81 -1.70 6.97
CA LEU A 73 8.71 -2.55 6.52
C LEU A 73 7.52 -1.69 6.11
N SER A 74 6.68 -2.19 5.22
CA SER A 74 5.33 -1.67 5.01
C SER A 74 4.30 -2.74 5.32
N VAL A 75 3.10 -2.30 5.69
CA VAL A 75 1.93 -3.16 5.86
C VAL A 75 0.86 -2.67 4.90
N THR A 76 0.30 -3.58 4.12
CA THR A 76 -0.84 -3.32 3.25
C THR A 76 -2.10 -3.96 3.86
N PRO A 77 -2.92 -3.18 4.59
CA PRO A 77 -4.16 -3.67 5.14
C PRO A 77 -5.26 -3.76 4.08
N GLY A 78 -6.15 -4.73 4.23
CA GLY A 78 -7.46 -4.77 3.57
C GLY A 78 -8.48 -3.89 4.28
N ASN A 79 -9.75 -4.26 4.15
CA ASN A 79 -10.84 -3.60 4.86
C ASN A 79 -10.94 -4.11 6.31
N PHE A 80 -11.04 -3.19 7.25
CA PHE A 80 -11.19 -3.49 8.68
C PHE A 80 -12.46 -2.83 9.23
N ASP A 81 -13.10 -3.46 10.23
CA ASP A 81 -14.27 -2.96 10.91
C ASP A 81 -13.90 -1.80 11.84
N THR A 82 -13.74 -0.62 11.25
CA THR A 82 -13.45 0.63 11.93
C THR A 82 -14.50 1.67 11.58
N PRO A 83 -14.68 2.73 12.37
CA PRO A 83 -15.58 3.85 12.01
C PRO A 83 -15.26 4.43 10.62
N MET A 84 -13.98 4.50 10.24
CA MET A 84 -13.56 4.94 8.90
C MET A 84 -13.93 3.91 7.83
N GLY A 85 -13.73 2.61 8.10
CA GLY A 85 -14.08 1.52 7.17
C GLY A 85 -15.59 1.43 6.91
N GLN A 86 -16.41 1.82 7.86
CA GLN A 86 -17.88 1.89 7.70
C GLN A 86 -18.32 3.03 6.79
N LEU A 87 -17.52 4.10 6.67
CA LEU A 87 -17.76 5.21 5.75
C LEU A 87 -17.29 4.91 4.32
N GLU A 88 -16.41 3.94 4.16
CA GLU A 88 -15.96 3.47 2.85
C GLU A 88 -17.02 2.56 2.24
N SER A 89 -17.75 3.11 1.31
CA SER A 89 -18.93 2.72 0.55
C SER A 89 -19.01 1.28 -0.02
N ALA A 90 -20.02 1.08 -0.87
CA ALA A 90 -20.31 -0.13 -1.67
C ALA A 90 -19.08 -0.79 -2.35
N GLU A 91 -18.04 -0.02 -2.74
CA GLU A 91 -16.79 -0.58 -3.28
C GLU A 91 -16.06 -1.46 -2.25
N ALA A 92 -15.97 -1.03 -0.98
CA ALA A 92 -15.31 -1.79 0.07
C ALA A 92 -16.03 -3.13 0.32
N GLN A 93 -17.36 -3.11 0.30
CA GLN A 93 -18.18 -4.33 0.43
C GLN A 93 -17.95 -5.29 -0.74
N THR A 94 -17.79 -4.77 -1.96
CA THR A 94 -17.47 -5.59 -3.14
C THR A 94 -16.14 -6.30 -2.96
N PHE A 95 -15.10 -5.62 -2.48
CA PHE A 95 -13.81 -6.26 -2.23
C PHE A 95 -13.89 -7.33 -1.14
N THR A 96 -14.62 -7.06 -0.07
CA THR A 96 -14.85 -8.03 1.00
C THR A 96 -15.57 -9.28 0.48
N ALA A 97 -16.61 -9.11 -0.34
CA ALA A 97 -17.35 -10.23 -0.95
C ALA A 97 -16.47 -11.13 -1.83
N HIS A 98 -15.43 -10.57 -2.44
CA HIS A 98 -14.48 -11.31 -3.29
C HIS A 98 -13.22 -11.77 -2.55
N SER A 99 -13.00 -11.35 -1.30
CA SER A 99 -11.87 -11.82 -0.50
C SER A 99 -11.98 -13.33 -0.20
N ALA A 100 -10.87 -13.97 0.08
CA ALA A 100 -10.87 -15.39 0.43
C ALA A 100 -11.61 -15.66 1.75
N LEU A 101 -11.49 -14.74 2.73
CA LEU A 101 -12.12 -14.91 4.04
C LEU A 101 -13.57 -14.39 4.11
N LYS A 102 -14.08 -13.71 3.08
CA LYS A 102 -15.47 -13.20 2.97
C LYS A 102 -15.92 -12.33 4.15
N ARG A 103 -15.01 -11.65 4.81
CA ARG A 103 -15.27 -10.74 5.91
C ARG A 103 -14.25 -9.60 5.98
N ASN A 104 -14.59 -8.55 6.68
CA ASN A 104 -13.60 -7.54 7.08
C ASN A 104 -12.67 -8.11 8.17
N GLY A 105 -11.49 -7.53 8.27
CA GLY A 105 -10.60 -7.74 9.40
C GLY A 105 -11.11 -7.01 10.63
N ARG A 106 -10.83 -7.55 11.81
CA ARG A 106 -11.09 -6.87 13.07
C ARG A 106 -9.89 -6.00 13.45
N PRO A 107 -10.08 -4.82 14.07
CA PRO A 107 -8.98 -3.96 14.51
C PRO A 107 -7.93 -4.68 15.36
N GLU A 108 -8.36 -5.65 16.19
CA GLU A 108 -7.46 -6.44 17.03
C GLU A 108 -6.52 -7.32 16.20
N GLU A 109 -6.95 -7.78 15.03
CA GLU A 109 -6.13 -8.63 14.16
C GLU A 109 -4.95 -7.84 13.56
N ILE A 110 -5.18 -6.59 13.12
CA ILE A 110 -4.09 -5.75 12.63
C ILE A 110 -3.20 -5.24 13.76
N ALA A 111 -3.76 -4.98 14.93
CA ALA A 111 -3.00 -4.61 16.12
C ALA A 111 -2.05 -5.74 16.54
N ALA A 112 -2.51 -6.99 16.52
CA ALA A 112 -1.68 -8.17 16.79
C ALA A 112 -0.52 -8.30 15.78
N LEU A 113 -0.77 -8.03 14.49
CA LEU A 113 0.29 -8.00 13.48
C LEU A 113 1.35 -6.95 13.83
N TYR A 114 0.94 -5.72 14.15
CA TYR A 114 1.90 -4.67 14.51
C TYR A 114 2.70 -5.03 15.77
N ALA A 115 2.06 -5.59 16.78
CA ALA A 115 2.75 -6.05 17.99
C ALA A 115 3.81 -7.12 17.66
N LEU A 116 3.46 -8.09 16.80
CA LEU A 116 4.39 -9.13 16.34
C LEU A 116 5.56 -8.52 15.56
N LEU A 117 5.31 -7.54 14.69
CA LEU A 117 6.35 -6.90 13.88
C LEU A 117 7.36 -6.10 14.73
N LEU A 118 6.99 -5.69 15.94
CA LEU A 118 7.90 -5.03 16.89
C LEU A 118 8.77 -6.02 17.68
N ASP A 119 8.43 -7.30 17.65
CA ASP A 119 9.17 -8.34 18.37
C ASP A 119 10.60 -8.52 17.84
N GLU A 120 11.57 -8.57 18.73
CA GLU A 120 13.00 -8.74 18.40
C GLU A 120 13.29 -10.08 17.72
N ARG A 121 12.47 -11.11 17.97
CA ARG A 121 12.56 -12.41 17.32
C ARG A 121 12.36 -12.33 15.81
N LEU A 122 11.72 -11.26 15.31
CA LEU A 122 11.59 -10.95 13.88
C LEU A 122 12.70 -9.99 13.40
N GLY A 123 13.81 -9.88 14.10
CA GLY A 123 14.91 -8.96 13.80
C GLY A 123 15.48 -9.09 12.38
N TYR A 124 15.33 -10.25 11.73
CA TYR A 124 15.79 -10.47 10.35
C TYR A 124 14.77 -10.06 9.27
N LEU A 125 13.55 -9.64 9.66
CA LEU A 125 12.49 -9.23 8.74
C LEU A 125 12.60 -7.74 8.41
N THR A 126 12.99 -7.41 7.17
CA THR A 126 13.08 -6.03 6.66
C THR A 126 12.94 -5.99 5.14
N GLY A 127 12.70 -4.82 4.54
CA GLY A 127 12.69 -4.62 3.10
C GLY A 127 11.51 -5.26 2.37
N THR A 128 10.42 -5.52 3.05
CA THR A 128 9.26 -6.17 2.46
C THR A 128 7.96 -5.44 2.79
N ASP A 129 6.92 -5.78 2.04
CA ASP A 129 5.54 -5.41 2.31
C ASP A 129 4.77 -6.63 2.82
N ILE A 130 4.03 -6.45 3.90
CA ILE A 130 3.23 -7.49 4.53
C ILE A 130 1.78 -7.20 4.21
N VAL A 131 1.16 -8.10 3.46
CA VAL A 131 -0.25 -7.98 3.07
C VAL A 131 -1.12 -8.69 4.10
N MET A 132 -2.11 -7.95 4.64
CA MET A 132 -3.11 -8.47 5.56
C MET A 132 -4.50 -7.98 5.12
N ASP A 133 -5.07 -8.64 4.12
CA ASP A 133 -6.25 -8.16 3.38
C ASP A 133 -7.37 -9.21 3.24
N GLY A 134 -7.33 -10.28 4.02
CA GLY A 134 -8.30 -11.36 3.91
C GLY A 134 -8.26 -12.11 2.57
N GLY A 135 -7.18 -11.96 1.79
CA GLY A 135 -6.98 -12.61 0.50
C GLY A 135 -7.64 -11.88 -0.67
N VAL A 136 -7.92 -10.58 -0.56
CA VAL A 136 -8.47 -9.76 -1.66
C VAL A 136 -7.52 -9.75 -2.86
N ILE A 137 -6.25 -9.49 -2.64
CA ILE A 137 -5.23 -9.48 -3.71
C ILE A 137 -5.10 -10.87 -4.34
N ALA A 138 -5.08 -11.92 -3.52
CA ALA A 138 -4.96 -13.30 -3.97
C ALA A 138 -6.18 -13.78 -4.77
N SER A 139 -7.35 -13.21 -4.54
CA SER A 139 -8.59 -13.57 -5.27
C SER A 139 -8.64 -13.08 -6.72
N GLY A 140 -7.67 -12.27 -7.15
CA GLY A 140 -7.57 -11.79 -8.52
C GLY A 140 -8.58 -10.70 -8.91
N VAL A 141 -9.38 -10.20 -7.99
CA VAL A 141 -10.39 -9.14 -8.24
C VAL A 141 -9.79 -7.87 -8.86
N SER A 142 -8.50 -7.69 -8.73
CA SER A 142 -7.80 -6.50 -9.20
C SER A 142 -7.18 -6.62 -10.60
N GLY A 143 -7.28 -7.74 -11.25
CA GLY A 143 -6.57 -8.00 -12.52
C GLY A 143 -5.04 -8.00 -12.38
N LEU A 144 -4.50 -8.04 -11.15
CA LEU A 144 -3.07 -8.02 -10.84
C LEU A 144 -2.49 -9.39 -10.48
N SER A 145 -3.30 -10.43 -10.55
CA SER A 145 -2.90 -11.82 -10.23
C SER A 145 -2.35 -12.55 -11.46
N ARG A 146 -1.48 -11.90 -12.26
CA ARG A 146 -0.63 -12.58 -13.25
C ARG A 146 0.67 -11.83 -13.46
#